data_8d16c26331f44ea0e7d345397f8f3da8
#
_entry.id   8d16c26331f44ea0e7d345397f8f3da8
#
_cell.length_a   1.000
_cell.length_b   1.000
_cell.length_c   1.000
_cell.angle_alpha   90.00
_cell.angle_beta   90.00
_cell.angle_gamma   90.00
#
_symmetry.space_group_name_H-M   'P 1'
#
loop_
_entity.id
_entity.type
_entity.pdbx_description
1 polymer ?
#
loop_
_entity_poly.entity_id
_entity_poly.type
_entity_poly.pdbx_seq_one_letter_code
_entity_poly.pdbx_strand_id
1 'polypeptide(L)'
;LQGGRGDLRQGMVREVVARFELPYGLHIYGEPVPEGMVATEVTVEGPPGLMVEPAILPPTRTLALRGTGHELQVWSGTVDIRVPVYAASELVTEVAPLAHDSTTVDVVVRYQACDDDTCLLPRMERFKLEIPLDVTEVPAIPIHQGHGQREGNYDGTPHFKRLLARKPSTRKPI
;
A
#
# COMPACT_ATOMS: atom_id res chain seq x y z
N LEU A 1 -4.21 9.44 -3.42
CA LEU A 1 -3.62 8.80 -2.26
C LEU A 1 -4.22 9.41 -1.00
N GLN A 2 -4.67 8.59 -0.05
CA GLN A 2 -5.20 9.03 1.23
C GLN A 2 -4.21 8.75 2.37
N GLY A 3 -4.34 9.49 3.45
CA GLY A 3 -3.46 9.39 4.61
C GLY A 3 -2.27 10.35 4.53
N GLY A 4 -2.22 11.37 5.39
CA GLY A 4 -1.16 12.36 5.45
C GLY A 4 -1.18 13.37 4.30
N ARG A 5 0.00 13.80 3.85
CA ARG A 5 0.17 14.82 2.80
C ARG A 5 0.12 14.26 1.38
N GLY A 6 -0.17 12.97 1.19
CA GLY A 6 -0.18 12.31 -0.11
C GLY A 6 1.20 11.80 -0.57
N ASP A 7 2.22 11.89 0.28
CA ASP A 7 3.58 11.42 0.06
C ASP A 7 3.80 10.00 0.62
N LEU A 8 4.72 9.24 0.05
CA LEU A 8 5.24 7.99 0.61
C LEU A 8 6.54 8.26 1.37
N ARG A 9 6.59 7.78 2.61
CA ARG A 9 7.80 7.77 3.44
C ARG A 9 7.96 6.42 4.14
N GLN A 10 9.18 6.15 4.57
CA GLN A 10 9.46 4.93 5.32
C GLN A 10 8.62 4.84 6.60
N GLY A 11 8.06 3.65 6.85
CA GLY A 11 7.31 3.36 8.08
C GLY A 11 5.90 3.97 8.15
N MET A 12 5.41 4.57 7.07
CA MET A 12 4.04 5.10 6.99
C MET A 12 3.24 4.44 5.90
N VAL A 13 2.09 3.89 6.28
CA VAL A 13 1.12 3.34 5.34
C VAL A 13 0.27 4.45 4.75
N ARG A 14 0.02 4.36 3.45
CA ARG A 14 -0.92 5.19 2.69
C ARG A 14 -1.94 4.30 2.00
N GLU A 15 -3.06 4.86 1.61
CA GLU A 15 -4.09 4.11 0.90
C GLU A 15 -4.26 4.66 -0.53
N VAL A 16 -4.06 3.80 -1.52
CA VAL A 16 -4.55 4.06 -2.88
C VAL A 16 -6.04 3.76 -2.87
N VAL A 17 -6.86 4.71 -3.29
CA VAL A 17 -8.31 4.55 -3.30
C VAL A 17 -8.80 4.51 -4.74
N ALA A 18 -9.41 3.37 -5.11
CA ALA A 18 -10.16 3.24 -6.35
C ALA A 18 -11.63 3.53 -6.04
N ARG A 19 -12.15 4.63 -6.58
CA ARG A 19 -13.54 5.03 -6.43
C ARG A 19 -14.34 4.68 -7.67
N PHE A 20 -15.38 3.89 -7.48
CA PHE A 20 -16.38 3.60 -8.49
C PHE A 20 -17.61 4.45 -8.24
N GLU A 21 -18.08 5.14 -9.26
CA GLU A 21 -19.33 5.87 -9.26
C GLU A 21 -20.29 5.16 -10.23
N LEU A 22 -21.15 4.32 -9.68
CA LEU A 22 -22.07 3.51 -10.44
C LEU A 22 -23.38 4.27 -10.66
N PRO A 23 -23.82 4.42 -11.92
CA PRO A 23 -25.15 4.93 -12.22
C PRO A 23 -26.24 4.15 -11.49
N TYR A 24 -27.39 4.82 -11.27
CA TYR A 24 -28.55 4.17 -10.66
C TYR A 24 -28.95 2.90 -11.41
N GLY A 25 -29.22 1.83 -10.68
CA GLY A 25 -29.59 0.53 -11.24
C GLY A 25 -28.40 -0.38 -11.56
N LEU A 26 -27.17 0.15 -11.63
CA LEU A 26 -25.99 -0.67 -11.83
C LEU A 26 -25.34 -1.13 -10.51
N HIS A 27 -24.77 -2.32 -10.57
CA HIS A 27 -23.99 -2.90 -9.50
C HIS A 27 -22.77 -3.62 -10.05
N ILE A 28 -21.75 -3.79 -9.21
CA ILE A 28 -20.55 -4.59 -9.46
C ILE A 28 -20.44 -5.66 -8.38
N TYR A 29 -19.71 -6.73 -8.66
CA TYR A 29 -19.69 -7.92 -7.82
C TYR A 29 -18.51 -7.95 -6.85
N GLY A 30 -18.82 -8.31 -5.60
CA GLY A 30 -17.85 -8.83 -4.64
C GLY A 30 -17.77 -10.36 -4.73
N GLU A 31 -16.79 -10.95 -4.09
CA GLU A 31 -16.69 -12.42 -3.99
C GLU A 31 -17.65 -12.98 -2.91
N PRO A 32 -18.13 -14.20 -3.08
CA PRO A 32 -17.96 -15.09 -4.24
C PRO A 32 -18.89 -14.71 -5.40
N VAL A 33 -18.46 -14.99 -6.64
CA VAL A 33 -19.27 -14.84 -7.85
C VAL A 33 -19.59 -16.18 -8.49
N PRO A 34 -20.76 -16.35 -9.14
CA PRO A 34 -21.07 -17.51 -9.94
C PRO A 34 -20.13 -17.68 -11.13
N GLU A 35 -20.08 -18.91 -11.67
CA GLU A 35 -19.33 -19.20 -12.88
C GLU A 35 -19.78 -18.31 -14.05
N GLY A 36 -18.81 -17.76 -14.77
CA GLY A 36 -19.03 -16.83 -15.90
C GLY A 36 -19.15 -15.36 -15.50
N MET A 37 -19.21 -15.04 -14.22
CA MET A 37 -19.20 -13.65 -13.71
C MET A 37 -17.80 -13.24 -13.25
N VAL A 38 -17.55 -11.94 -13.19
CA VAL A 38 -16.26 -11.37 -12.79
C VAL A 38 -16.41 -10.55 -11.53
N ALA A 39 -15.72 -10.97 -10.47
CA ALA A 39 -15.59 -10.17 -9.25
C ALA A 39 -14.79 -8.89 -9.51
N THR A 40 -15.09 -7.85 -8.74
CA THR A 40 -14.33 -6.60 -8.78
C THR A 40 -13.01 -6.78 -8.03
N GLU A 41 -11.93 -6.46 -8.70
CA GLU A 41 -10.57 -6.54 -8.18
C GLU A 41 -9.83 -5.23 -8.42
N VAL A 42 -9.07 -4.81 -7.44
CA VAL A 42 -8.18 -3.64 -7.53
C VAL A 42 -6.79 -4.08 -7.07
N THR A 43 -5.82 -3.93 -7.96
CA THR A 43 -4.42 -4.20 -7.67
C THR A 43 -3.57 -2.97 -7.91
N VAL A 44 -2.48 -2.85 -7.17
CA VAL A 44 -1.49 -1.78 -7.33
C VAL A 44 -0.16 -2.42 -7.66
N GLU A 45 0.45 -1.97 -8.74
CA GLU A 45 1.78 -2.40 -9.19
C GLU A 45 2.73 -1.21 -9.15
N GLY A 46 3.93 -1.39 -8.65
CA GLY A 46 4.89 -0.29 -8.54
C GLY A 46 6.33 -0.75 -8.64
N PRO A 47 7.29 0.16 -8.46
CA PRO A 47 8.71 -0.15 -8.53
C PRO A 47 9.15 -1.03 -7.34
N PRO A 48 10.36 -1.62 -7.43
CA PRO A 48 10.97 -2.28 -6.28
C PRO A 48 11.02 -1.36 -5.07
N GLY A 49 10.72 -1.92 -3.89
CA GLY A 49 10.63 -1.17 -2.65
C GLY A 49 9.24 -0.57 -2.36
N LEU A 50 8.29 -0.63 -3.29
CA LEU A 50 6.89 -0.42 -2.97
C LEU A 50 6.28 -1.71 -2.42
N MET A 51 5.80 -1.65 -1.20
CA MET A 51 5.06 -2.75 -0.57
C MET A 51 3.56 -2.49 -0.69
N VAL A 52 2.82 -3.52 -1.11
CA VAL A 52 1.38 -3.45 -1.35
C VAL A 52 0.70 -4.51 -0.51
N GLU A 53 -0.25 -4.09 0.31
CA GLU A 53 -1.05 -4.98 1.14
C GLU A 53 -2.35 -5.38 0.42
N PRO A 54 -3.03 -6.42 0.88
CA PRO A 54 -4.33 -6.80 0.33
C PRO A 54 -5.35 -5.65 0.34
N ALA A 55 -6.17 -5.59 -0.71
CA ALA A 55 -7.21 -4.58 -0.82
C ALA A 55 -8.24 -4.68 0.32
N ILE A 56 -8.61 -3.53 0.87
CA ILE A 56 -9.67 -3.40 1.87
C ILE A 56 -10.96 -3.10 1.13
N LEU A 57 -11.87 -4.05 1.16
CA LEU A 57 -13.15 -3.98 0.48
C LEU A 57 -14.23 -3.44 1.44
N PRO A 58 -15.11 -2.53 0.99
CA PRO A 58 -16.25 -2.13 1.79
C PRO A 58 -17.26 -3.29 1.92
N PRO A 59 -18.18 -3.24 2.89
CA PRO A 59 -19.21 -4.26 3.03
C PRO A 59 -20.08 -4.33 1.78
N THR A 60 -20.39 -5.55 1.32
CA THR A 60 -21.32 -5.81 0.24
C THR A 60 -22.76 -5.80 0.74
N ARG A 61 -23.71 -5.67 -0.19
CA ARG A 61 -25.12 -6.01 0.03
C ARG A 61 -25.44 -7.31 -0.70
N THR A 62 -26.35 -8.10 -0.14
CA THR A 62 -26.83 -9.31 -0.80
C THR A 62 -27.94 -8.93 -1.81
N LEU A 63 -27.77 -9.43 -3.04
CA LEU A 63 -28.77 -9.33 -4.11
C LEU A 63 -29.25 -10.74 -4.45
N ALA A 64 -30.55 -10.99 -4.30
CA ALA A 64 -31.16 -12.26 -4.70
C ALA A 64 -31.45 -12.27 -6.20
N LEU A 65 -30.86 -13.21 -6.94
CA LEU A 65 -31.17 -13.40 -8.36
C LEU A 65 -32.54 -14.06 -8.53
N ARG A 66 -33.42 -13.37 -9.25
CA ARG A 66 -34.78 -13.85 -9.52
C ARG A 66 -34.73 -15.19 -10.28
N GLY A 67 -35.43 -16.21 -9.75
CA GLY A 67 -35.61 -17.49 -10.42
C GLY A 67 -34.51 -18.52 -10.27
N THR A 68 -33.36 -18.18 -9.65
CA THR A 68 -32.24 -19.12 -9.49
C THR A 68 -31.99 -19.52 -8.03
N GLY A 69 -32.49 -18.76 -7.06
CA GLY A 69 -32.21 -18.96 -5.64
C GLY A 69 -30.78 -18.63 -5.23
N HIS A 70 -29.96 -18.06 -6.14
CA HIS A 70 -28.61 -17.61 -5.83
C HIS A 70 -28.61 -16.21 -5.24
N GLU A 71 -27.77 -16.01 -4.23
CA GLU A 71 -27.48 -14.72 -3.64
C GLU A 71 -26.11 -14.23 -4.09
N LEU A 72 -26.06 -12.98 -4.54
CA LEU A 72 -24.83 -12.32 -4.98
C LEU A 72 -24.41 -11.26 -3.97
N GLN A 73 -23.11 -11.14 -3.80
CA GLN A 73 -22.52 -10.06 -3.03
C GLN A 73 -22.20 -8.91 -3.98
N VAL A 74 -22.86 -7.76 -3.79
CA VAL A 74 -22.73 -6.65 -4.74
C VAL A 74 -22.50 -5.30 -4.07
N TRP A 75 -21.93 -4.38 -4.84
CA TRP A 75 -21.87 -2.96 -4.51
C TRP A 75 -22.62 -2.14 -5.54
N SER A 76 -23.18 -1.00 -5.12
CA SER A 76 -23.88 -0.04 -5.97
C SER A 76 -23.67 1.38 -5.45
N GLY A 77 -23.90 2.37 -6.30
CA GLY A 77 -23.67 3.78 -5.99
C GLY A 77 -22.18 4.11 -5.92
N THR A 78 -21.72 4.79 -4.87
CA THR A 78 -20.30 5.11 -4.69
C THR A 78 -19.61 4.02 -3.86
N VAL A 79 -18.54 3.45 -4.40
CA VAL A 79 -17.78 2.35 -3.81
C VAL A 79 -16.31 2.73 -3.76
N ASP A 80 -15.72 2.75 -2.57
CA ASP A 80 -14.29 2.99 -2.36
C ASP A 80 -13.59 1.68 -1.97
N ILE A 81 -12.74 1.17 -2.86
CA ILE A 81 -11.82 0.07 -2.58
C ILE A 81 -10.46 0.66 -2.26
N ARG A 82 -9.88 0.29 -1.13
CA ARG A 82 -8.63 0.84 -0.61
C ARG A 82 -7.54 -0.18 -0.65
N VAL A 83 -6.39 0.19 -1.20
CA VAL A 83 -5.19 -0.66 -1.22
C VAL A 83 -4.12 0.01 -0.39
N PRO A 84 -3.78 -0.54 0.79
CA PRO A 84 -2.70 0.00 1.60
C PRO A 84 -1.36 -0.22 0.92
N VAL A 85 -0.54 0.83 0.90
CA VAL A 85 0.81 0.80 0.34
C VAL A 85 1.79 1.49 1.27
N TYR A 86 3.03 1.05 1.30
CA TYR A 86 4.10 1.71 2.03
C TYR A 86 5.43 1.55 1.33
N ALA A 87 6.35 2.47 1.61
CA ALA A 87 7.68 2.44 1.05
C ALA A 87 8.65 1.69 1.98
N ALA A 88 9.37 0.73 1.43
CA ALA A 88 10.56 0.16 2.05
C ALA A 88 11.74 1.11 1.87
N SER A 89 12.83 0.88 2.64
CA SER A 89 14.03 1.72 2.60
C SER A 89 14.63 1.85 1.20
N GLU A 90 14.51 0.83 0.36
CA GLU A 90 15.00 0.83 -1.02
C GLU A 90 14.36 1.91 -1.89
N LEU A 91 13.13 2.30 -1.59
CA LEU A 91 12.39 3.29 -2.36
C LEU A 91 12.59 4.73 -1.86
N VAL A 92 12.86 4.90 -0.56
CA VAL A 92 12.83 6.25 0.08
C VAL A 92 14.11 6.61 0.84
N THR A 93 15.22 5.91 0.58
CA THR A 93 16.53 6.28 1.13
C THR A 93 17.53 6.51 0.02
N GLU A 94 18.51 7.36 0.27
CA GLU A 94 19.59 7.71 -0.68
C GLU A 94 20.50 6.55 -1.09
N VAL A 95 20.32 5.36 -0.52
CA VAL A 95 21.05 4.16 -0.94
C VAL A 95 20.61 3.73 -2.35
N ALA A 96 19.39 4.03 -2.75
CA ALA A 96 19.00 4.00 -4.16
C ALA A 96 19.43 5.30 -4.82
N PRO A 97 19.90 5.32 -6.08
CA PRO A 97 20.18 6.55 -6.81
C PRO A 97 18.88 7.30 -7.05
N LEU A 98 18.38 7.97 -6.02
CA LEU A 98 17.15 8.74 -6.06
C LEU A 98 17.43 10.06 -6.74
N ALA A 99 17.39 10.03 -8.06
CA ALA A 99 17.23 11.25 -8.85
C ALA A 99 15.76 11.73 -8.86
N HIS A 100 14.86 11.07 -8.08
CA HIS A 100 13.42 11.28 -8.18
C HIS A 100 12.80 11.53 -6.81
N ASP A 101 12.04 12.58 -6.73
CA ASP A 101 11.18 12.98 -5.60
C ASP A 101 9.76 12.43 -5.73
N SER A 102 9.50 11.60 -6.73
CA SER A 102 8.22 10.93 -6.98
C SER A 102 8.41 9.54 -7.58
N THR A 103 7.36 8.74 -7.50
CA THR A 103 7.28 7.43 -8.16
C THR A 103 5.93 7.27 -8.82
N THR A 104 5.88 6.45 -9.88
CA THR A 104 4.63 6.12 -10.58
C THR A 104 4.22 4.70 -10.22
N VAL A 105 2.95 4.53 -9.87
CA VAL A 105 2.32 3.22 -9.68
C VAL A 105 1.22 3.02 -10.70
N ASP A 106 1.02 1.78 -11.11
CA ASP A 106 -0.11 1.37 -11.93
C ASP A 106 -1.22 0.82 -11.04
N VAL A 107 -2.40 1.39 -11.14
CA VAL A 107 -3.61 0.89 -10.49
C VAL A 107 -4.42 0.14 -11.54
N VAL A 108 -4.55 -1.18 -11.37
CA VAL A 108 -5.30 -2.04 -12.29
C VAL A 108 -6.62 -2.37 -11.64
N VAL A 109 -7.69 -2.11 -12.36
CA VAL A 109 -9.07 -2.33 -11.92
C VAL A 109 -9.73 -3.30 -12.88
N ARG A 110 -10.26 -4.39 -12.36
CA ARG A 110 -11.06 -5.38 -13.09
C ARG A 110 -12.45 -5.44 -12.50
N TYR A 111 -13.47 -5.34 -13.33
CA TYR A 111 -14.85 -5.37 -12.86
C TYR A 111 -15.82 -5.78 -13.97
N GLN A 112 -17.02 -6.16 -13.57
CA GLN A 112 -18.17 -6.36 -14.44
C GLN A 112 -19.37 -5.65 -13.82
N ALA A 113 -19.99 -4.76 -14.56
CA ALA A 113 -21.20 -4.07 -14.14
C ALA A 113 -22.43 -4.72 -14.75
N CYS A 114 -23.47 -4.89 -13.94
CA CYS A 114 -24.76 -5.44 -14.35
C CYS A 114 -25.89 -4.59 -13.80
N ASP A 115 -27.03 -4.66 -14.47
CA ASP A 115 -28.33 -4.29 -13.91
C ASP A 115 -29.13 -5.56 -13.53
N ASP A 116 -30.42 -5.41 -13.28
CA ASP A 116 -31.27 -6.54 -12.86
C ASP A 116 -31.48 -7.59 -13.96
N ASP A 117 -31.25 -7.24 -15.24
CA ASP A 117 -31.57 -8.08 -16.39
C ASP A 117 -30.35 -8.41 -17.26
N THR A 118 -29.33 -7.54 -17.28
CA THR A 118 -28.24 -7.62 -18.25
C THR A 118 -26.87 -7.33 -17.60
N CYS A 119 -25.86 -8.10 -18.00
CA CYS A 119 -24.48 -7.83 -17.65
C CYS A 119 -23.71 -7.23 -18.82
N LEU A 120 -22.96 -6.17 -18.56
CA LEU A 120 -21.99 -5.64 -19.48
C LEU A 120 -20.79 -6.59 -19.60
N LEU A 121 -20.02 -6.44 -20.66
CA LEU A 121 -18.75 -7.18 -20.77
C LEU A 121 -17.79 -6.78 -19.64
N PRO A 122 -17.03 -7.73 -19.10
CA PRO A 122 -15.99 -7.43 -18.15
C PRO A 122 -15.00 -6.40 -18.68
N ARG A 123 -14.57 -5.50 -17.83
CA ARG A 123 -13.56 -4.49 -18.15
C ARG A 123 -12.33 -4.64 -17.27
N MET A 124 -11.21 -4.28 -17.85
CA MET A 124 -9.96 -4.10 -17.15
C MET A 124 -9.40 -2.74 -17.57
N GLU A 125 -9.15 -1.89 -16.60
CA GLU A 125 -8.62 -0.54 -16.81
C GLU A 125 -7.34 -0.37 -16.00
N ARG A 126 -6.40 0.38 -16.54
CA ARG A 126 -5.09 0.66 -15.91
C ARG A 126 -4.92 2.17 -15.82
N PHE A 127 -4.65 2.65 -14.61
CA PHE A 127 -4.43 4.06 -14.31
C PHE A 127 -3.02 4.25 -13.77
N LYS A 128 -2.35 5.29 -14.20
CA LYS A 128 -1.06 5.70 -13.65
C LYS A 128 -1.29 6.75 -12.56
N LEU A 129 -0.74 6.51 -11.39
CA LEU A 129 -0.77 7.43 -10.27
C LEU A 129 0.66 7.80 -9.91
N GLU A 130 0.98 9.09 -10.00
CA GLU A 130 2.24 9.63 -9.53
C GLU A 130 2.12 9.96 -8.03
N ILE A 131 3.08 9.49 -7.24
CA ILE A 131 3.10 9.63 -5.79
C ILE A 131 4.40 10.30 -5.38
N PRO A 132 4.37 11.45 -4.70
CA PRO A 132 5.55 12.07 -4.12
C PRO A 132 6.23 11.17 -3.09
N LEU A 133 7.56 11.24 -3.04
CA LEU A 133 8.38 10.52 -2.07
C LEU A 133 8.95 11.51 -1.06
N ASP A 134 8.84 11.18 0.22
CA ASP A 134 9.58 11.86 1.29
C ASP A 134 10.84 11.05 1.60
N VAL A 135 11.92 11.46 0.94
CA VAL A 135 13.20 10.76 0.96
C VAL A 135 13.98 11.13 2.19
N THR A 136 14.47 10.14 2.94
CA THR A 136 15.36 10.36 4.07
C THR A 136 16.81 10.38 3.57
N GLU A 137 17.45 11.53 3.67
CA GLU A 137 18.88 11.65 3.42
C GLU A 137 19.67 10.87 4.48
N VAL A 138 20.37 9.83 4.04
CA VAL A 138 21.33 9.11 4.87
C VAL A 138 22.72 9.60 4.48
N PRO A 139 23.46 10.27 5.37
CA PRO A 139 24.80 10.74 5.06
C PRO A 139 25.66 9.56 4.59
N ALA A 140 26.18 9.64 3.38
CA ALA A 140 27.12 8.65 2.87
C ALA A 140 28.39 8.65 3.75
N ILE A 141 28.56 7.60 4.55
CA ILE A 141 29.82 7.39 5.27
C ILE A 141 30.78 6.74 4.28
N PRO A 142 31.85 7.41 3.87
CA PRO A 142 32.81 6.83 2.95
C PRO A 142 33.34 5.52 3.52
N ILE A 143 33.13 4.40 2.82
CA ILE A 143 33.50 3.04 3.25
C ILE A 143 35.00 2.96 3.62
N HIS A 144 35.85 3.72 2.92
CA HIS A 144 37.28 3.78 3.21
C HIS A 144 37.62 4.46 4.55
N GLN A 145 36.77 5.31 5.10
CA GLN A 145 36.98 5.88 6.43
C GLN A 145 36.70 4.89 7.55
N GLY A 146 35.91 3.86 7.31
CA GLY A 146 35.64 2.79 8.27
C GLY A 146 36.66 1.65 8.24
N HIS A 147 37.34 1.42 7.12
CA HIS A 147 38.25 0.28 6.93
C HIS A 147 39.75 0.63 7.07
N GLY A 148 40.12 1.88 6.91
CA GLY A 148 41.53 2.27 6.89
C GLY A 148 42.15 2.64 8.24
N GLN A 149 41.36 2.71 9.32
CA GLN A 149 41.87 3.14 10.63
C GLN A 149 41.58 2.14 11.77
N ARG A 150 41.47 0.86 11.47
CA ARG A 150 41.35 -0.17 12.51
C ARG A 150 42.61 -0.47 13.30
N GLU A 151 43.71 0.16 12.95
CA GLU A 151 44.97 0.03 13.71
C GLU A 151 45.04 1.02 14.91
N GLY A 152 44.11 1.91 15.06
CA GLY A 152 43.98 2.70 16.29
C GLY A 152 43.18 1.94 17.35
N ASN A 153 43.71 1.88 18.56
CA ASN A 153 43.01 1.37 19.74
C ASN A 153 41.70 2.12 19.94
N TYR A 154 40.60 1.65 19.28
CA TYR A 154 39.28 2.17 19.53
C TYR A 154 38.83 1.74 20.93
N ASP A 155 38.88 2.65 21.88
CA ASP A 155 38.29 2.45 23.19
C ASP A 155 36.78 2.76 23.15
N GLY A 156 35.96 1.72 23.03
CA GLY A 156 34.51 1.80 23.08
C GLY A 156 33.94 2.08 24.48
N THR A 157 34.76 2.09 25.53
CA THR A 157 34.31 2.28 26.91
C THR A 157 33.51 3.55 27.15
N PRO A 158 33.85 4.74 26.59
CA PRO A 158 33.04 5.94 26.75
C PRO A 158 31.65 5.84 26.12
N HIS A 159 31.55 5.07 25.03
CA HIS A 159 30.24 4.84 24.36
C HIS A 159 29.36 3.93 25.21
N PHE A 160 29.91 2.82 25.73
CA PHE A 160 29.21 1.92 26.63
C PHE A 160 28.76 2.60 27.92
N LYS A 161 29.61 3.43 28.53
CA LYS A 161 29.23 4.20 29.72
C LYS A 161 28.04 5.11 29.46
N ARG A 162 27.99 5.75 28.29
CA ARG A 162 26.82 6.60 27.91
C ARG A 162 25.56 5.79 27.68
N LEU A 163 25.65 4.59 27.11
CA LEU A 163 24.51 3.71 26.93
C LEU A 163 23.99 3.18 28.26
N LEU A 164 24.88 2.79 29.18
CA LEU A 164 24.52 2.30 30.52
C LEU A 164 23.83 3.42 31.34
N ALA A 165 24.34 4.66 31.24
CA ALA A 165 23.75 5.80 31.93
C ALA A 165 22.34 6.16 31.42
N ARG A 166 21.98 5.76 30.19
CA ARG A 166 20.65 5.97 29.61
C ARG A 166 19.64 4.85 29.93
N LYS A 167 20.10 3.69 30.43
CA LYS A 167 19.17 2.62 30.86
C LYS A 167 18.52 3.02 32.17
N PRO A 168 17.19 3.09 32.24
CA PRO A 168 16.51 3.23 33.54
C PRO A 168 16.87 2.05 34.44
N SER A 169 17.22 2.33 35.67
CA SER A 169 17.50 1.30 36.68
C SER A 169 16.26 0.43 36.88
N THR A 170 16.30 -0.80 36.39
CA THR A 170 15.23 -1.81 36.58
C THR A 170 15.36 -2.55 37.92
N ARG A 171 16.06 -2.00 38.91
CA ARG A 171 16.02 -2.57 40.24
C ARG A 171 14.67 -2.25 40.87
N LYS A 172 13.74 -3.22 40.83
CA LYS A 172 12.65 -3.28 41.81
C LYS A 172 13.27 -3.42 43.19
N PRO A 173 12.84 -2.62 44.17
CA PRO A 173 13.20 -2.92 45.57
C PRO A 173 12.57 -4.26 45.95
N ILE A 174 13.34 -5.09 46.63
CA ILE A 174 12.91 -6.32 47.31
C ILE A 174 12.05 -5.93 48.47
#